data_0235cd410761b746fc28575c01f74517
#
_entry.id   0235cd410761b746fc28575c01f74517
#
_cell.length_a   1.000
_cell.length_b   1.000
_cell.length_c   1.000
_cell.angle_alpha   90.00
_cell.angle_beta   90.00
_cell.angle_gamma   90.00
#
_symmetry.space_group_name_H-M   'P 1'
#
loop_
_entity.id
_entity.type
_entity.pdbx_description
1 polymer ?
#
loop_
_entity_poly.entity_id
_entity_poly.type
_entity_poly.pdbx_seq_one_letter_code
_entity_poly.pdbx_strand_id
1 'polypeptide(L)'
;MSEESQELDTSNIPDPSTAITDKKKFIISSVIFACAVVLLVSHASTGLTVAFIGTVIAIITLVTSGKDALELLKKVDYKTLLFFIGLFIVVGGLEQTGILKSIASFIGKVSGGNVYVMVAIIIWISAIASAFVDNIPFAATMLPIIKSLAGTNQPLLDCLAWTLSIGTDIGGSATPIGASANVVGTSVAAKNGYPIGWGRYCKTAAPAMIIVVTISMIVIFLRYCGGVTM
;
A
#
# COMPACT_ATOMS: atom_id res chain seq x y z
N MET A 1 -1.18 15.45 35.22
CA MET A 1 -0.30 14.31 35.54
C MET A 1 0.76 14.28 34.46
N SER A 2 1.95 14.75 34.78
CA SER A 2 3.12 14.80 33.90
C SER A 2 3.53 13.37 33.58
N GLU A 3 3.42 12.97 32.29
CA GLU A 3 4.13 11.80 31.80
C GLU A 3 5.62 12.14 31.86
N GLU A 4 6.30 11.57 32.86
CA GLU A 4 7.75 11.49 32.85
C GLU A 4 8.18 10.85 31.54
N SER A 5 8.86 11.60 30.72
CA SER A 5 9.63 11.08 29.59
C SER A 5 10.68 10.14 30.19
N GLN A 6 10.41 8.83 30.21
CA GLN A 6 11.44 7.84 30.43
C GLN A 6 12.50 8.05 29.35
N GLU A 7 13.63 8.62 29.73
CA GLU A 7 14.82 8.62 28.87
C GLU A 7 15.07 7.16 28.46
N LEU A 8 14.97 6.91 27.18
CA LEU A 8 15.34 5.63 26.60
C LEU A 8 16.81 5.36 26.96
N ASP A 9 17.04 4.33 27.75
CA ASP A 9 18.41 3.87 28.05
C ASP A 9 19.06 3.39 26.73
N THR A 10 19.84 4.26 26.14
CA THR A 10 20.56 4.01 24.89
C THR A 10 21.83 3.21 25.09
N SER A 11 22.21 2.90 26.34
CA SER A 11 23.45 2.18 26.68
C SER A 11 23.48 0.73 26.15
N ASN A 12 22.31 0.15 25.84
CA ASN A 12 22.16 -1.22 25.32
C ASN A 12 21.92 -1.29 23.79
N ILE A 13 22.00 -0.17 23.07
CA ILE A 13 21.86 -0.19 21.61
C ILE A 13 23.20 -0.65 21.01
N PRO A 14 23.24 -1.80 20.30
CA PRO A 14 24.47 -2.27 19.65
C PRO A 14 25.00 -1.20 18.69
N ASP A 15 26.32 -1.04 18.64
CA ASP A 15 26.96 -0.13 17.69
C ASP A 15 26.52 -0.49 16.26
N PRO A 16 25.93 0.44 15.47
CA PRO A 16 25.50 0.19 14.10
C PRO A 16 26.57 -0.43 13.20
N SER A 17 27.85 -0.16 13.49
CA SER A 17 28.96 -0.73 12.73
C SER A 17 29.09 -2.23 12.88
N THR A 18 28.60 -2.82 14.00
CA THR A 18 28.60 -4.27 14.24
C THR A 18 27.56 -5.03 13.45
N ALA A 19 26.53 -4.35 12.92
CA ALA A 19 25.49 -4.93 12.08
C ALA A 19 26.02 -5.30 10.68
N ILE A 20 27.12 -4.67 10.23
CA ILE A 20 27.71 -4.93 8.92
C ILE A 20 28.81 -5.98 9.04
N THR A 21 28.46 -7.24 8.92
CA THR A 21 29.41 -8.38 9.02
C THR A 21 30.26 -8.54 7.77
N ASP A 22 29.78 -8.17 6.59
CA ASP A 22 30.50 -8.23 5.31
C ASP A 22 30.32 -6.93 4.52
N LYS A 23 31.37 -6.08 4.55
CA LYS A 23 31.36 -4.78 3.87
C LYS A 23 31.19 -4.88 2.36
N LYS A 24 31.74 -5.94 1.70
CA LYS A 24 31.60 -6.12 0.24
C LYS A 24 30.16 -6.45 -0.12
N LYS A 25 29.55 -7.43 0.58
CA LYS A 25 28.15 -7.77 0.36
C LYS A 25 27.22 -6.61 0.64
N PHE A 26 27.49 -5.84 1.70
CA PHE A 26 26.72 -4.64 2.04
C PHE A 26 26.77 -3.61 0.91
N ILE A 27 27.97 -3.28 0.39
CA ILE A 27 28.13 -2.32 -0.71
C ILE A 27 27.39 -2.81 -1.97
N ILE A 28 27.57 -4.07 -2.36
CA ILE A 28 26.91 -4.65 -3.53
C ILE A 28 25.38 -4.53 -3.39
N SER A 29 24.84 -4.95 -2.25
CA SER A 29 23.39 -4.88 -1.99
C SER A 29 22.87 -3.44 -1.98
N SER A 30 23.64 -2.49 -1.42
CA SER A 30 23.28 -1.07 -1.41
C SER A 30 23.28 -0.47 -2.82
N VAL A 31 24.24 -0.84 -3.66
CA VAL A 31 24.28 -0.41 -5.06
C VAL A 31 23.10 -0.99 -5.85
N ILE A 32 22.82 -2.30 -5.69
CA ILE A 32 21.68 -2.93 -6.35
C ILE A 32 20.37 -2.26 -5.92
N PHE A 33 20.21 -2.00 -4.63
CA PHE A 33 19.05 -1.28 -4.10
C PHE A 33 18.91 0.13 -4.68
N ALA A 34 20.00 0.90 -4.72
CA ALA A 34 20.00 2.23 -5.32
C ALA A 34 19.64 2.18 -6.81
N CYS A 35 20.19 1.23 -7.57
CA CYS A 35 19.83 1.00 -8.97
C CYS A 35 18.33 0.65 -9.11
N ALA A 36 17.80 -0.21 -8.25
CA ALA A 36 16.37 -0.56 -8.26
C ALA A 36 15.50 0.68 -8.05
N VAL A 37 15.83 1.53 -7.06
CA VAL A 37 15.11 2.77 -6.79
C VAL A 37 15.17 3.71 -8.00
N VAL A 38 16.34 3.94 -8.59
CA VAL A 38 16.49 4.81 -9.76
C VAL A 38 15.67 4.28 -10.94
N LEU A 39 15.72 2.99 -11.24
CA LEU A 39 14.95 2.37 -12.33
C LEU A 39 13.44 2.47 -12.06
N LEU A 40 12.99 2.25 -10.83
CA LEU A 40 11.58 2.37 -10.46
C LEU A 40 11.08 3.82 -10.52
N VAL A 41 11.88 4.81 -10.15
CA VAL A 41 11.51 6.22 -10.28
C VAL A 41 11.48 6.65 -11.75
N SER A 42 12.39 6.13 -12.56
CA SER A 42 12.50 6.49 -13.99
C SER A 42 11.65 5.61 -14.92
N HIS A 43 10.87 4.62 -14.40
CA HIS A 43 10.17 3.65 -15.23
C HIS A 43 9.20 4.27 -16.26
N ALA A 44 8.51 5.36 -15.87
CA ALA A 44 7.60 6.08 -16.75
C ALA A 44 8.32 6.74 -17.94
N SER A 45 9.57 7.21 -17.74
CA SER A 45 10.39 7.85 -18.77
C SER A 45 11.13 6.84 -19.66
N THR A 46 11.50 5.68 -19.09
CA THR A 46 12.25 4.63 -19.80
C THR A 46 11.37 3.65 -20.55
N GLY A 47 10.05 3.63 -20.28
CA GLY A 47 9.13 2.64 -20.84
C GLY A 47 9.30 1.23 -20.30
N LEU A 48 10.19 1.03 -19.31
CA LEU A 48 10.39 -0.27 -18.68
C LEU A 48 9.24 -0.56 -17.71
N THR A 49 8.69 -1.77 -17.78
CA THR A 49 7.64 -2.17 -16.83
C THR A 49 8.26 -2.47 -15.45
N VAL A 50 7.51 -2.19 -14.39
CA VAL A 50 7.92 -2.50 -13.00
C VAL A 50 8.26 -3.98 -12.84
N ALA A 51 7.48 -4.87 -13.49
CA ALA A 51 7.74 -6.31 -13.47
C ALA A 51 9.07 -6.68 -14.12
N PHE A 52 9.43 -6.06 -15.25
CA PHE A 52 10.72 -6.27 -15.90
C PHE A 52 11.88 -5.80 -15.00
N ILE A 53 11.78 -4.60 -14.43
CA ILE A 53 12.78 -4.06 -13.50
C ILE A 53 12.95 -5.01 -12.32
N GLY A 54 11.86 -5.43 -11.66
CA GLY A 54 11.89 -6.35 -10.53
C GLY A 54 12.57 -7.68 -10.88
N THR A 55 12.26 -8.25 -12.06
CA THR A 55 12.85 -9.50 -12.53
C THR A 55 14.37 -9.36 -12.74
N VAL A 56 14.81 -8.30 -13.41
CA VAL A 56 16.23 -8.03 -13.66
C VAL A 56 16.99 -7.85 -12.34
N ILE A 57 16.47 -7.05 -11.43
CA ILE A 57 17.07 -6.83 -10.10
C ILE A 57 17.15 -8.13 -9.31
N ALA A 58 16.11 -8.96 -9.33
CA ALA A 58 16.12 -10.27 -8.67
C ALA A 58 17.20 -11.20 -9.24
N ILE A 59 17.33 -11.27 -10.57
CA ILE A 59 18.38 -12.06 -11.23
C ILE A 59 19.78 -11.54 -10.84
N ILE A 60 20.01 -10.23 -10.90
CA ILE A 60 21.29 -9.62 -10.52
C ILE A 60 21.61 -9.94 -9.06
N THR A 61 20.65 -9.84 -8.16
CA THR A 61 20.81 -10.14 -6.74
C THR A 61 21.20 -11.60 -6.53
N LEU A 62 20.54 -12.55 -7.21
CA LEU A 62 20.84 -13.96 -7.10
C LEU A 62 22.25 -14.30 -7.65
N VAL A 63 22.60 -13.72 -8.81
CA VAL A 63 23.92 -13.95 -9.43
C VAL A 63 25.03 -13.38 -8.55
N THR A 64 24.88 -12.17 -8.02
CA THR A 64 25.88 -11.54 -7.16
C THR A 64 26.01 -12.19 -5.79
N SER A 65 24.96 -12.85 -5.31
CA SER A 65 24.97 -13.59 -4.04
C SER A 65 25.74 -14.93 -4.12
N GLY A 66 25.99 -15.45 -5.30
CA GLY A 66 26.80 -16.65 -5.52
C GLY A 66 26.31 -17.85 -4.68
N LYS A 67 27.14 -18.31 -3.73
CA LYS A 67 26.80 -19.49 -2.89
C LYS A 67 25.60 -19.26 -1.97
N ASP A 68 25.29 -18.02 -1.63
CA ASP A 68 24.19 -17.66 -0.73
C ASP A 68 22.85 -17.55 -1.48
N ALA A 69 22.84 -17.65 -2.81
CA ALA A 69 21.62 -17.53 -3.63
C ALA A 69 20.52 -18.52 -3.21
N LEU A 70 20.89 -19.76 -2.89
CA LEU A 70 19.93 -20.78 -2.44
C LEU A 70 19.32 -20.43 -1.07
N GLU A 71 20.12 -19.84 -0.17
CA GLU A 71 19.62 -19.39 1.12
C GLU A 71 18.67 -18.18 0.97
N LEU A 72 18.97 -17.27 0.05
CA LEU A 72 18.08 -16.15 -0.26
C LEU A 72 16.75 -16.64 -0.83
N LEU A 73 16.78 -17.62 -1.75
CA LEU A 73 15.55 -18.22 -2.29
C LEU A 73 14.69 -18.87 -1.19
N LYS A 74 15.30 -19.50 -0.19
CA LYS A 74 14.56 -20.06 0.96
C LYS A 74 13.93 -18.99 1.85
N LYS A 75 14.47 -17.78 1.87
CA LYS A 75 13.93 -16.63 2.65
C LYS A 75 12.80 -15.90 1.93
N VAL A 76 12.52 -16.22 0.66
CA VAL A 76 11.40 -15.63 -0.08
C VAL A 76 10.09 -16.00 0.59
N ASP A 77 9.22 -15.02 0.77
CA ASP A 77 7.88 -15.24 1.31
C ASP A 77 6.93 -15.80 0.25
N TYR A 78 7.04 -17.11 0.02
CA TYR A 78 6.20 -17.84 -0.93
C TYR A 78 4.72 -17.80 -0.55
N LYS A 79 4.37 -17.63 0.74
CA LYS A 79 2.97 -17.53 1.18
C LYS A 79 2.33 -16.27 0.63
N THR A 80 3.02 -15.15 0.76
CA THR A 80 2.58 -13.86 0.20
C THR A 80 2.50 -13.92 -1.33
N LEU A 81 3.47 -14.54 -2.01
CA LEU A 81 3.42 -14.70 -3.47
C LEU A 81 2.20 -15.54 -3.91
N LEU A 82 1.96 -16.69 -3.28
CA LEU A 82 0.80 -17.54 -3.56
C LEU A 82 -0.51 -16.84 -3.25
N PHE A 83 -0.55 -16.05 -2.17
CA PHE A 83 -1.71 -15.22 -1.84
C PHE A 83 -2.04 -14.25 -2.98
N PHE A 84 -1.05 -13.50 -3.49
CA PHE A 84 -1.29 -12.57 -4.61
C PHE A 84 -1.67 -13.28 -5.90
N ILE A 85 -1.06 -14.42 -6.22
CA ILE A 85 -1.46 -15.23 -7.38
C ILE A 85 -2.94 -15.62 -7.26
N GLY A 86 -3.35 -16.15 -6.09
CA GLY A 86 -4.75 -16.53 -5.84
C GLY A 86 -5.69 -15.32 -5.91
N LEU A 87 -5.29 -14.18 -5.34
CA LEU A 87 -6.04 -12.94 -5.40
C LEU A 87 -6.31 -12.52 -6.84
N PHE A 88 -5.28 -12.44 -7.68
CA PHE A 88 -5.45 -12.02 -9.07
C PHE A 88 -6.25 -13.01 -9.91
N ILE A 89 -6.18 -14.31 -9.62
CA ILE A 89 -7.05 -15.31 -10.24
C ILE A 89 -8.52 -15.03 -9.90
N VAL A 90 -8.83 -14.79 -8.62
CA VAL A 90 -10.20 -14.49 -8.17
C VAL A 90 -10.69 -13.17 -8.78
N VAL A 91 -9.90 -12.11 -8.73
CA VAL A 91 -10.25 -10.81 -9.31
C VAL A 91 -10.48 -10.93 -10.82
N GLY A 92 -9.63 -11.66 -11.54
CA GLY A 92 -9.82 -11.94 -12.97
C GLY A 92 -11.12 -12.72 -13.26
N GLY A 93 -11.47 -13.68 -12.41
CA GLY A 93 -12.76 -14.39 -12.48
C GLY A 93 -13.95 -13.45 -12.27
N LEU A 94 -13.89 -12.56 -11.29
CA LEU A 94 -14.93 -11.55 -11.03
C LEU A 94 -15.06 -10.56 -12.19
N GLU A 95 -13.96 -10.21 -12.86
CA GLU A 95 -13.98 -9.36 -14.05
C GLU A 95 -14.67 -10.07 -15.23
N GLN A 96 -14.31 -11.33 -15.51
CA GLN A 96 -14.91 -12.11 -16.60
C GLN A 96 -16.38 -12.40 -16.39
N THR A 97 -16.83 -12.61 -15.16
CA THR A 97 -18.25 -12.82 -14.82
C THR A 97 -19.08 -11.53 -14.88
N GLY A 98 -18.45 -10.37 -15.06
CA GLY A 98 -19.13 -9.08 -15.14
C GLY A 98 -19.55 -8.50 -13.79
N ILE A 99 -19.22 -9.16 -12.67
CA ILE A 99 -19.56 -8.69 -11.32
C ILE A 99 -18.93 -7.30 -11.06
N LEU A 100 -17.68 -7.11 -11.45
CA LEU A 100 -17.00 -5.81 -11.26
C LEU A 100 -17.66 -4.69 -12.07
N LYS A 101 -18.15 -4.99 -13.29
CA LYS A 101 -18.94 -4.04 -14.09
C LYS A 101 -20.28 -3.70 -13.43
N SER A 102 -20.93 -4.68 -12.80
CA SER A 102 -22.17 -4.45 -12.06
C SER A 102 -21.95 -3.52 -10.87
N ILE A 103 -20.85 -3.70 -10.11
CA ILE A 103 -20.47 -2.81 -9.00
C ILE A 103 -20.18 -1.40 -9.52
N ALA A 104 -19.41 -1.28 -10.61
CA ALA A 104 -19.14 0.01 -11.26
C ALA A 104 -20.43 0.71 -11.69
N SER A 105 -21.34 -0.02 -12.35
CA SER A 105 -22.65 0.49 -12.76
C SER A 105 -23.50 0.96 -11.57
N PHE A 106 -23.46 0.22 -10.46
CA PHE A 106 -24.17 0.61 -9.24
C PHE A 106 -23.59 1.92 -8.67
N ILE A 107 -22.28 2.04 -8.55
CA ILE A 107 -21.61 3.28 -8.09
C ILE A 107 -21.96 4.45 -9.02
N GLY A 108 -21.89 4.23 -10.35
CA GLY A 108 -22.26 5.23 -11.34
C GLY A 108 -23.71 5.70 -11.23
N LYS A 109 -24.66 4.77 -11.00
CA LYS A 109 -26.09 5.09 -10.79
C LYS A 109 -26.32 5.87 -9.51
N VAL A 110 -25.75 5.42 -8.38
CA VAL A 110 -25.90 6.07 -7.07
C VAL A 110 -25.28 7.47 -7.08
N SER A 111 -24.15 7.65 -7.77
CA SER A 111 -23.53 8.97 -7.92
C SER A 111 -24.27 9.90 -8.89
N GLY A 112 -25.21 9.37 -9.69
CA GLY A 112 -25.91 10.14 -10.72
C GLY A 112 -24.98 10.75 -11.76
N GLY A 113 -23.80 10.16 -12.00
CA GLY A 113 -22.77 10.74 -12.83
C GLY A 113 -21.98 11.91 -12.19
N ASN A 114 -22.27 12.25 -10.94
CA ASN A 114 -21.57 13.33 -10.26
C ASN A 114 -20.22 12.84 -9.71
N VAL A 115 -19.13 13.43 -10.23
CA VAL A 115 -17.75 13.05 -9.85
C VAL A 115 -17.48 13.26 -8.36
N TYR A 116 -18.01 14.33 -7.74
CA TYR A 116 -17.84 14.58 -6.31
C TYR A 116 -18.46 13.49 -5.44
N VAL A 117 -19.68 13.06 -5.81
CA VAL A 117 -20.36 11.97 -5.11
C VAL A 117 -19.61 10.64 -5.32
N MET A 118 -19.10 10.40 -6.53
CA MET A 118 -18.33 9.21 -6.86
C MET A 118 -17.04 9.13 -6.05
N VAL A 119 -16.30 10.24 -5.95
CA VAL A 119 -15.10 10.37 -5.11
C VAL A 119 -15.44 10.12 -3.64
N ALA A 120 -16.52 10.74 -3.13
CA ALA A 120 -16.94 10.55 -1.73
C ALA A 120 -17.26 9.07 -1.44
N ILE A 121 -18.01 8.40 -2.31
CA ILE A 121 -18.33 6.98 -2.16
C ILE A 121 -17.06 6.12 -2.15
N ILE A 122 -16.18 6.33 -3.15
CA ILE A 122 -14.98 5.49 -3.31
C ILE A 122 -14.01 5.71 -2.17
N ILE A 123 -13.73 6.95 -1.74
CA ILE A 123 -12.75 7.21 -0.69
C ILE A 123 -13.18 6.61 0.65
N TRP A 124 -14.46 6.77 1.02
CA TRP A 124 -14.97 6.26 2.28
C TRP A 124 -15.13 4.75 2.31
N ILE A 125 -15.64 4.13 1.22
CA ILE A 125 -15.69 2.68 1.11
C ILE A 125 -14.27 2.10 1.18
N SER A 126 -13.32 2.71 0.48
CA SER A 126 -11.93 2.28 0.49
C SER A 126 -11.31 2.41 1.88
N ALA A 127 -11.55 3.52 2.58
CA ALA A 127 -11.01 3.74 3.92
C ALA A 127 -11.59 2.74 4.94
N ILE A 128 -12.91 2.52 4.91
CA ILE A 128 -13.58 1.58 5.83
C ILE A 128 -13.15 0.14 5.55
N ALA A 129 -13.12 -0.27 4.29
CA ALA A 129 -12.71 -1.62 3.91
C ALA A 129 -11.24 -1.88 4.25
N SER A 130 -10.35 -0.92 3.95
CA SER A 130 -8.92 -1.04 4.23
C SER A 130 -8.60 -1.01 5.74
N ALA A 131 -9.48 -0.50 6.57
CA ALA A 131 -9.33 -0.62 8.02
C ALA A 131 -9.32 -2.08 8.52
N PHE A 132 -9.85 -3.02 7.75
CA PHE A 132 -9.98 -4.43 8.11
C PHE A 132 -9.30 -5.39 7.13
N VAL A 133 -9.07 -4.94 5.90
CA VAL A 133 -8.41 -5.69 4.83
C VAL A 133 -7.17 -4.93 4.42
N ASP A 134 -6.05 -5.63 4.25
CA ASP A 134 -4.80 -5.00 3.80
C ASP A 134 -5.04 -4.16 2.53
N ASN A 135 -4.41 -2.99 2.47
CA ASN A 135 -4.62 -1.99 1.42
C ASN A 135 -4.33 -2.51 0.01
N ILE A 136 -3.29 -3.33 -0.16
CA ILE A 136 -2.87 -3.83 -1.49
C ILE A 136 -3.92 -4.76 -2.11
N PRO A 137 -4.43 -5.82 -1.43
CA PRO A 137 -5.50 -6.66 -1.97
C PRO A 137 -6.77 -5.89 -2.29
N PHE A 138 -7.15 -4.95 -1.43
CA PHE A 138 -8.35 -4.15 -1.66
C PHE A 138 -8.19 -3.23 -2.88
N ALA A 139 -7.07 -2.51 -2.98
CA ALA A 139 -6.79 -1.65 -4.12
C ALA A 139 -6.76 -2.44 -5.44
N ALA A 140 -6.14 -3.64 -5.45
CA ALA A 140 -6.09 -4.51 -6.61
C ALA A 140 -7.49 -4.94 -7.07
N THR A 141 -8.43 -5.18 -6.14
CA THR A 141 -9.83 -5.53 -6.46
C THR A 141 -10.62 -4.32 -6.98
N MET A 142 -10.37 -3.14 -6.45
CA MET A 142 -11.08 -1.92 -6.84
C MET A 142 -10.59 -1.31 -8.15
N LEU A 143 -9.34 -1.57 -8.56
CA LEU A 143 -8.75 -0.99 -9.76
C LEU A 143 -9.54 -1.27 -11.06
N PRO A 144 -10.02 -2.50 -11.35
CA PRO A 144 -10.88 -2.75 -12.50
C PRO A 144 -12.22 -2.00 -12.43
N ILE A 145 -12.75 -1.79 -11.21
CA ILE A 145 -14.00 -1.06 -11.00
C ILE A 145 -13.84 0.40 -11.38
N ILE A 146 -12.80 1.07 -10.90
CA ILE A 146 -12.55 2.49 -11.26
C ILE A 146 -12.20 2.65 -12.75
N LYS A 147 -11.50 1.68 -13.37
CA LYS A 147 -11.29 1.65 -14.82
C LYS A 147 -12.60 1.54 -15.58
N SER A 148 -13.52 0.70 -15.13
CA SER A 148 -14.85 0.57 -15.73
C SER A 148 -15.71 1.82 -15.57
N LEU A 149 -15.60 2.53 -14.42
CA LEU A 149 -16.27 3.80 -14.18
C LEU A 149 -15.74 4.91 -15.09
N ALA A 150 -14.43 5.01 -15.24
CA ALA A 150 -13.78 6.04 -16.04
C ALA A 150 -13.94 5.80 -17.55
N GLY A 151 -14.05 4.55 -17.99
CA GLY A 151 -14.06 4.21 -19.42
C GLY A 151 -12.81 4.73 -20.12
N THR A 152 -12.98 5.62 -21.10
CA THR A 152 -11.90 6.27 -21.85
C THR A 152 -11.52 7.65 -21.31
N ASN A 153 -12.20 8.12 -20.25
CA ASN A 153 -11.97 9.44 -19.64
C ASN A 153 -10.74 9.39 -18.72
N GLN A 154 -9.57 9.76 -19.25
CA GLN A 154 -8.32 9.73 -18.50
C GLN A 154 -8.31 10.67 -17.27
N PRO A 155 -8.76 11.93 -17.35
CA PRO A 155 -8.87 12.79 -16.16
C PRO A 155 -9.73 12.20 -15.05
N LEU A 156 -10.83 11.51 -15.38
CA LEU A 156 -11.66 10.82 -14.40
C LEU A 156 -10.92 9.61 -13.82
N LEU A 157 -10.22 8.84 -14.64
CA LEU A 157 -9.41 7.72 -14.17
C LEU A 157 -8.35 8.16 -13.16
N ASP A 158 -7.63 9.24 -13.47
CA ASP A 158 -6.59 9.78 -12.58
C ASP A 158 -7.19 10.26 -11.25
N CYS A 159 -8.34 10.97 -11.30
CA CYS A 159 -9.06 11.39 -10.12
C CYS A 159 -9.48 10.20 -9.23
N LEU A 160 -10.09 9.17 -9.83
CA LEU A 160 -10.53 7.99 -9.09
C LEU A 160 -9.38 7.12 -8.60
N ALA A 161 -8.25 7.07 -9.34
CA ALA A 161 -7.05 6.36 -8.91
C ALA A 161 -6.43 7.01 -7.65
N TRP A 162 -6.30 8.32 -7.64
CA TRP A 162 -5.87 9.05 -6.43
C TRP A 162 -6.84 8.86 -5.28
N THR A 163 -8.14 8.90 -5.55
CA THR A 163 -9.19 8.66 -4.56
C THR A 163 -9.07 7.28 -3.92
N LEU A 164 -8.89 6.25 -4.74
CA LEU A 164 -8.70 4.88 -4.27
C LEU A 164 -7.41 4.74 -3.46
N SER A 165 -6.28 5.23 -3.99
CA SER A 165 -4.97 5.13 -3.34
C SER A 165 -4.98 5.78 -1.95
N ILE A 166 -5.46 7.01 -1.86
CA ILE A 166 -5.51 7.75 -0.60
C ILE A 166 -6.50 7.10 0.38
N GLY A 167 -7.69 6.70 -0.10
CA GLY A 167 -8.69 6.05 0.74
C GLY A 167 -8.18 4.74 1.33
N THR A 168 -7.54 3.90 0.53
CA THR A 168 -7.00 2.61 1.01
C THR A 168 -5.82 2.78 1.94
N ASP A 169 -4.88 3.65 1.61
CA ASP A 169 -3.65 3.82 2.38
C ASP A 169 -3.93 4.43 3.76
N ILE A 170 -4.65 5.54 3.79
CA ILE A 170 -5.01 6.20 5.05
C ILE A 170 -5.99 5.36 5.87
N GLY A 171 -6.97 4.71 5.20
CA GLY A 171 -7.94 3.83 5.84
C GLY A 171 -7.31 2.70 6.63
N GLY A 172 -6.26 2.09 6.08
CA GLY A 172 -5.49 1.03 6.74
C GLY A 172 -4.91 1.42 8.10
N SER A 173 -4.72 2.70 8.36
CA SER A 173 -4.21 3.18 9.65
C SER A 173 -5.21 3.11 10.81
N ALA A 174 -6.51 2.93 10.54
CA ALA A 174 -7.57 3.01 11.55
C ALA A 174 -7.55 1.88 12.58
N THR A 175 -7.05 0.71 12.20
CA THR A 175 -7.00 -0.47 13.08
C THR A 175 -5.62 -1.13 13.11
N PRO A 176 -5.31 -1.93 14.14
CA PRO A 176 -4.04 -2.63 14.20
C PRO A 176 -3.80 -3.64 13.06
N ILE A 177 -4.87 -4.10 12.39
CA ILE A 177 -4.79 -5.11 11.32
C ILE A 177 -4.98 -4.53 9.92
N GLY A 178 -5.34 -3.26 9.80
CA GLY A 178 -5.64 -2.64 8.51
C GLY A 178 -4.41 -2.48 7.59
N ALA A 179 -3.20 -2.59 8.14
CA ALA A 179 -1.96 -2.65 7.37
C ALA A 179 -0.94 -3.55 8.04
N SER A 180 -0.13 -4.25 7.25
CA SER A 180 0.93 -5.13 7.75
C SER A 180 1.92 -4.39 8.65
N ALA A 181 2.21 -3.11 8.37
CA ALA A 181 3.08 -2.28 9.19
C ALA A 181 2.55 -2.08 10.62
N ASN A 182 1.22 -1.94 10.79
CA ASN A 182 0.60 -1.77 12.12
C ASN A 182 0.72 -3.06 12.94
N VAL A 183 0.54 -4.23 12.29
CA VAL A 183 0.69 -5.54 12.94
C VAL A 183 2.13 -5.71 13.45
N VAL A 184 3.11 -5.39 12.62
CA VAL A 184 4.52 -5.47 12.99
C VAL A 184 4.84 -4.47 14.10
N GLY A 185 4.43 -3.21 13.96
CA GLY A 185 4.69 -2.16 14.95
C GLY A 185 4.12 -2.49 16.33
N THR A 186 2.85 -2.92 16.39
CA THR A 186 2.20 -3.32 17.66
C THR A 186 2.83 -4.57 18.26
N SER A 187 3.26 -5.53 17.43
CA SER A 187 3.96 -6.74 17.88
C SER A 187 5.33 -6.42 18.48
N VAL A 188 6.09 -5.52 17.84
CA VAL A 188 7.39 -5.06 18.35
C VAL A 188 7.22 -4.30 19.66
N ALA A 189 6.24 -3.41 19.74
CA ALA A 189 5.93 -2.69 20.97
C ALA A 189 5.61 -3.67 22.13
N ALA A 190 4.76 -4.68 21.87
CA ALA A 190 4.41 -5.69 22.87
C ALA A 190 5.62 -6.51 23.34
N LYS A 191 6.53 -6.91 22.43
CA LYS A 191 7.77 -7.64 22.78
C LYS A 191 8.71 -6.83 23.66
N ASN A 192 8.66 -5.50 23.55
CA ASN A 192 9.49 -4.59 24.33
C ASN A 192 8.78 -4.08 25.62
N GLY A 193 7.67 -4.70 26.03
CA GLY A 193 6.97 -4.37 27.26
C GLY A 193 5.93 -3.25 27.15
N TYR A 194 5.65 -2.76 25.94
CA TYR A 194 4.68 -1.71 25.68
C TYR A 194 3.48 -2.22 24.85
N PRO A 195 2.64 -3.12 25.36
CA PRO A 195 1.53 -3.68 24.58
C PRO A 195 0.50 -2.60 24.28
N ILE A 196 0.16 -2.48 22.99
CA ILE A 196 -0.89 -1.58 22.50
C ILE A 196 -2.14 -2.41 22.21
N GLY A 197 -3.11 -2.35 23.13
CA GLY A 197 -4.38 -3.05 22.95
C GLY A 197 -5.22 -2.45 21.83
N TRP A 198 -6.08 -3.29 21.23
CA TRP A 198 -6.98 -2.92 20.13
C TRP A 198 -7.77 -1.63 20.39
N GLY A 199 -8.46 -1.55 21.54
CA GLY A 199 -9.27 -0.40 21.88
C GLY A 199 -8.46 0.90 22.04
N ARG A 200 -7.24 0.82 22.60
CA ARG A 200 -6.34 1.97 22.73
C ARG A 200 -5.89 2.46 21.36
N TYR A 201 -5.50 1.52 20.48
CA TYR A 201 -5.08 1.84 19.12
C TYR A 201 -6.21 2.54 18.34
N CYS A 202 -7.39 1.90 18.24
CA CYS A 202 -8.52 2.43 17.47
C CYS A 202 -9.03 3.76 18.02
N LYS A 203 -9.06 3.98 19.34
CA LYS A 203 -9.48 5.26 19.93
C LYS A 203 -8.60 6.43 19.50
N THR A 204 -7.33 6.17 19.19
CA THR A 204 -6.38 7.22 18.76
C THR A 204 -6.31 7.31 17.24
N ALA A 205 -6.16 6.16 16.56
CA ALA A 205 -5.89 6.13 15.13
C ALA A 205 -7.14 6.34 14.27
N ALA A 206 -8.31 5.79 14.66
CA ALA A 206 -9.51 5.92 13.84
C ALA A 206 -10.04 7.38 13.72
N PRO A 207 -10.10 8.21 14.79
CA PRO A 207 -10.44 9.62 14.65
C PRO A 207 -9.44 10.38 13.77
N ALA A 208 -8.14 10.11 13.91
CA ALA A 208 -7.11 10.71 13.07
C ALA A 208 -7.32 10.34 11.60
N MET A 209 -7.58 9.05 11.31
CA MET A 209 -7.92 8.57 9.97
C MET A 209 -9.12 9.32 9.39
N ILE A 210 -10.22 9.45 10.13
CA ILE A 210 -11.43 10.15 9.67
C ILE A 210 -11.09 11.59 9.27
N ILE A 211 -10.33 12.31 10.09
CA ILE A 211 -9.92 13.69 9.82
C ILE A 211 -9.06 13.75 8.54
N VAL A 212 -8.06 12.89 8.44
CA VAL A 212 -7.13 12.88 7.29
C VAL A 212 -7.85 12.49 6.00
N VAL A 213 -8.73 11.48 6.02
CA VAL A 213 -9.55 11.09 4.86
C VAL A 213 -10.46 12.24 4.43
N THR A 214 -11.09 12.95 5.39
CA THR A 214 -11.95 14.09 5.09
C THR A 214 -11.17 15.23 4.43
N ILE A 215 -10.00 15.58 4.98
CA ILE A 215 -9.13 16.62 4.40
C ILE A 215 -8.68 16.19 3.00
N SER A 216 -8.26 14.93 2.83
CA SER A 216 -7.83 14.39 1.53
C SER A 216 -8.96 14.42 0.50
N MET A 217 -10.18 14.08 0.89
CA MET A 217 -11.36 14.18 0.03
C MET A 217 -11.58 15.62 -0.45
N ILE A 218 -11.48 16.62 0.44
CA ILE A 218 -11.59 18.03 0.09
C ILE A 218 -10.48 18.43 -0.90
N VAL A 219 -9.24 18.01 -0.66
CA VAL A 219 -8.11 18.28 -1.56
C VAL A 219 -8.36 17.67 -2.95
N ILE A 220 -8.87 16.43 -3.02
CA ILE A 220 -9.24 15.80 -4.29
C ILE A 220 -10.34 16.59 -5.01
N PHE A 221 -11.35 17.04 -4.28
CA PHE A 221 -12.41 17.87 -4.84
C PHE A 221 -11.88 19.14 -5.48
N LEU A 222 -10.99 19.84 -4.78
CA LEU A 222 -10.44 21.11 -5.25
C LEU A 222 -9.46 20.94 -6.43
N ARG A 223 -8.68 19.87 -6.41
CA ARG A 223 -7.59 19.69 -7.37
C ARG A 223 -8.00 18.93 -8.63
N TYR A 224 -8.84 17.91 -8.50
CA TYR A 224 -9.11 16.96 -9.58
C TYR A 224 -10.54 17.04 -10.11
N CYS A 225 -11.54 17.33 -9.28
CA CYS A 225 -12.93 17.28 -9.73
C CYS A 225 -13.36 18.48 -10.58
N GLY A 226 -12.75 19.64 -10.38
CA GLY A 226 -13.14 20.88 -11.09
C GLY A 226 -12.89 20.89 -12.60
N GLY A 227 -12.06 20.00 -13.11
CA GLY A 227 -11.75 19.86 -14.55
C GLY A 227 -12.31 18.60 -15.21
N VAL A 228 -13.02 17.75 -14.45
CA VAL A 228 -13.54 16.46 -14.93
C VAL A 228 -15.00 16.66 -15.35
N THR A 229 -15.25 16.69 -16.66
CA THR A 229 -16.61 16.59 -17.23
C THR A 229 -16.85 15.14 -17.63
N MET A 230 -18.02 14.59 -17.32
CA MET A 230 -18.47 13.28 -17.82
C MET A 230 -18.95 13.35 -19.24
#